data_4376ebe6674745a3f1df785277820cba
#
_entry.id   4376ebe6674745a3f1df785277820cba
#
_cell.length_a   1.000
_cell.length_b   1.000
_cell.length_c   1.000
_cell.angle_alpha   90.00
_cell.angle_beta   90.00
_cell.angle_gamma   90.00
#
_symmetry.space_group_name_H-M   'P 1'
#
loop_
_entity.id
_entity.type
_entity.pdbx_description
1 polymer ?
#
loop_
_entity_poly.entity_id
_entity_poly.type
_entity_poly.pdbx_seq_one_letter_code
_entity_poly.pdbx_strand_id
1 'polypeptide(L)'
;MKFAIAQLNPTIGDLASNAQQVLAAAHQADGLGAQVLVTTELVLCGYPPRDLLLQPGFIDAMAQTLDRLAAELPPALTVLVGFAAANPKARYHGEKPLFNSTALLQGGQVQQVFHKQLLPTYDVFDEDRYFAPGHGPSSFTLPWGDSSLRIGVTICEDLWNDEEFWGGRSYPRNPIADLVEEGVDLVINLSASPYSVNKAQLRAAMLAHSAARFRCPILYANQVGANDDLIFDGTSMAFNRQ
;
A
#
# COMPACT_ATOMS: atom_id res chain seq x y z
N MET A 1 3.42 1.03 -20.53
CA MET A 1 2.84 0.16 -19.48
C MET A 1 1.51 0.74 -19.03
N LYS A 2 0.49 -0.09 -18.79
CA LYS A 2 -0.83 0.33 -18.29
C LYS A 2 -0.98 -0.13 -16.85
N PHE A 3 -1.32 0.80 -15.97
CA PHE A 3 -1.63 0.54 -14.55
C PHE A 3 -3.14 0.61 -14.34
N ALA A 4 -3.65 -0.25 -13.47
CA ALA A 4 -5.02 -0.18 -12.97
C ALA A 4 -5.00 0.06 -11.45
N ILE A 5 -5.96 0.82 -10.94
CA ILE A 5 -6.20 1.00 -9.51
C ILE A 5 -7.51 0.31 -9.16
N ALA A 6 -7.48 -0.58 -8.18
CA ALA A 6 -8.66 -1.17 -7.58
C ALA A 6 -9.05 -0.37 -6.33
N GLN A 7 -9.97 0.57 -6.48
CA GLN A 7 -10.56 1.32 -5.39
C GLN A 7 -11.66 0.49 -4.74
N LEU A 8 -11.32 -0.32 -3.74
CA LEU A 8 -12.18 -1.33 -3.13
C LEU A 8 -12.75 -0.86 -1.79
N ASN A 9 -13.84 -1.52 -1.38
CA ASN A 9 -14.47 -1.39 -0.06
C ASN A 9 -14.32 -2.73 0.70
N PRO A 10 -13.15 -2.99 1.31
CA PRO A 10 -12.93 -4.23 2.04
C PRO A 10 -13.72 -4.24 3.36
N THR A 11 -14.22 -5.42 3.73
CA THR A 11 -14.84 -5.66 5.02
C THR A 11 -13.80 -6.11 6.03
N ILE A 12 -13.77 -5.48 7.21
CA ILE A 12 -12.80 -5.84 8.26
C ILE A 12 -12.97 -7.29 8.69
N GLY A 13 -11.87 -8.05 8.65
CA GLY A 13 -11.80 -9.45 9.06
C GLY A 13 -12.32 -10.46 8.04
N ASP A 14 -13.00 -10.05 6.98
CA ASP A 14 -13.51 -10.96 5.94
C ASP A 14 -12.47 -11.22 4.86
N LEU A 15 -11.46 -12.03 5.20
CA LEU A 15 -10.34 -12.36 4.31
C LEU A 15 -10.81 -12.97 2.98
N ALA A 16 -11.83 -13.81 3.03
CA ALA A 16 -12.31 -14.54 1.85
C ALA A 16 -13.00 -13.60 0.85
N SER A 17 -13.93 -12.77 1.32
CA SER A 17 -14.65 -11.82 0.47
C SER A 17 -13.71 -10.74 -0.07
N ASN A 18 -12.79 -10.24 0.74
CA ASN A 18 -11.81 -9.25 0.30
C ASN A 18 -10.88 -9.81 -0.78
N ALA A 19 -10.40 -11.06 -0.63
CA ALA A 19 -9.62 -11.73 -1.66
C ALA A 19 -10.39 -11.90 -2.97
N GLN A 20 -11.69 -12.24 -2.90
CA GLN A 20 -12.54 -12.33 -4.07
C GLN A 20 -12.74 -10.98 -4.77
N GLN A 21 -12.88 -9.88 -4.02
CA GLN A 21 -12.93 -8.53 -4.61
C GLN A 21 -11.63 -8.19 -5.36
N VAL A 22 -10.48 -8.52 -4.77
CA VAL A 22 -9.16 -8.32 -5.43
C VAL A 22 -9.07 -9.18 -6.69
N LEU A 23 -9.45 -10.45 -6.64
CA LEU A 23 -9.43 -11.36 -7.79
C LEU A 23 -10.34 -10.88 -8.92
N ALA A 24 -11.55 -10.44 -8.60
CA ALA A 24 -12.48 -9.87 -9.58
C ALA A 24 -11.90 -8.61 -10.25
N ALA A 25 -11.30 -7.70 -9.46
CA ALA A 25 -10.62 -6.53 -9.99
C ALA A 25 -9.42 -6.89 -10.86
N ALA A 26 -8.68 -7.95 -10.51
CA ALA A 26 -7.55 -8.43 -11.29
C ALA A 26 -7.98 -8.96 -12.66
N HIS A 27 -9.03 -9.77 -12.74
CA HIS A 27 -9.58 -10.23 -14.01
C HIS A 27 -10.09 -9.07 -14.88
N GLN A 28 -10.72 -8.07 -14.27
CA GLN A 28 -11.15 -6.88 -15.00
C GLN A 28 -9.95 -6.07 -15.54
N ALA A 29 -8.92 -5.88 -14.73
CA ALA A 29 -7.70 -5.17 -15.11
C ALA A 29 -6.97 -5.88 -16.25
N ASP A 30 -6.84 -7.20 -16.16
CA ASP A 30 -6.25 -8.05 -17.20
C ASP A 30 -7.04 -7.94 -18.51
N GLY A 31 -8.37 -8.06 -18.46
CA GLY A 31 -9.25 -7.88 -19.62
C GLY A 31 -9.17 -6.49 -20.27
N LEU A 32 -8.77 -5.47 -19.51
CA LEU A 32 -8.49 -4.11 -20.01
C LEU A 32 -7.04 -3.94 -20.50
N GLY A 33 -6.22 -4.98 -20.43
CA GLY A 33 -4.81 -4.99 -20.84
C GLY A 33 -3.88 -4.23 -19.90
N ALA A 34 -4.20 -4.16 -18.61
CA ALA A 34 -3.28 -3.67 -17.59
C ALA A 34 -2.15 -4.68 -17.34
N GLN A 35 -0.96 -4.19 -17.04
CA GLN A 35 0.18 -5.01 -16.62
C GLN A 35 0.39 -4.97 -15.11
N VAL A 36 -0.12 -3.94 -14.44
CA VAL A 36 -0.02 -3.78 -12.99
C VAL A 36 -1.39 -3.40 -12.43
N LEU A 37 -1.82 -4.08 -11.37
CA LEU A 37 -2.96 -3.72 -10.55
C LEU A 37 -2.48 -3.28 -9.17
N VAL A 38 -2.97 -2.14 -8.73
CA VAL A 38 -2.68 -1.59 -7.38
C VAL A 38 -3.96 -1.66 -6.56
N THR A 39 -3.90 -2.30 -5.40
CA THR A 39 -4.98 -2.29 -4.41
C THR A 39 -4.72 -1.24 -3.34
N THR A 40 -5.41 -1.32 -2.19
CA THR A 40 -5.28 -0.36 -1.09
C THR A 40 -4.56 -0.96 0.12
N GLU A 41 -4.17 -0.11 1.06
CA GLU A 41 -3.55 -0.52 2.33
C GLU A 41 -4.42 -1.53 3.07
N LEU A 42 -3.81 -2.62 3.57
CA LEU A 42 -4.46 -3.69 4.32
C LEU A 42 -5.74 -4.23 3.67
N VAL A 43 -5.87 -4.16 2.34
CA VAL A 43 -7.09 -4.54 1.61
C VAL A 43 -7.56 -5.95 1.96
N LEU A 44 -6.62 -6.87 2.25
CA LEU A 44 -6.97 -8.27 2.50
C LEU A 44 -7.71 -8.46 3.82
N CYS A 45 -7.41 -7.67 4.86
CA CYS A 45 -8.09 -7.74 6.15
C CYS A 45 -9.03 -6.55 6.43
N GLY A 46 -9.01 -5.52 5.57
CA GLY A 46 -9.70 -4.25 5.81
C GLY A 46 -8.95 -3.34 6.80
N TYR A 47 -9.14 -2.02 6.69
CA TYR A 47 -8.51 -1.02 7.55
C TYR A 47 -9.57 -0.23 8.35
N PRO A 48 -9.37 -0.01 9.68
CA PRO A 48 -8.31 -0.54 10.53
C PRO A 48 -8.72 -1.89 11.17
N PRO A 49 -7.88 -2.93 11.11
CA PRO A 49 -8.24 -4.25 11.66
C PRO A 49 -8.15 -4.31 13.19
N ARG A 50 -7.47 -3.35 13.83
CA ARG A 50 -7.35 -3.22 15.29
C ARG A 50 -6.96 -4.56 15.97
N ASP A 51 -7.62 -4.91 17.09
CA ASP A 51 -7.30 -6.10 17.90
C ASP A 51 -7.60 -7.46 17.22
N LEU A 52 -8.19 -7.48 16.02
CA LEU A 52 -8.21 -8.69 15.20
C LEU A 52 -6.79 -9.19 14.89
N LEU A 53 -5.82 -8.27 14.76
CA LEU A 53 -4.41 -8.59 14.56
C LEU A 53 -3.79 -9.40 15.72
N LEU A 54 -4.40 -9.35 16.91
CA LEU A 54 -3.96 -10.09 18.10
C LEU A 54 -4.66 -11.45 18.23
N GLN A 55 -5.63 -11.78 17.36
CA GLN A 55 -6.34 -13.05 17.45
C GLN A 55 -5.47 -14.20 16.96
N PRO A 56 -5.41 -15.30 17.73
CA PRO A 56 -4.69 -16.49 17.32
C PRO A 56 -5.15 -17.00 15.95
N GLY A 57 -4.19 -17.28 15.07
CA GLY A 57 -4.45 -17.83 13.74
C GLY A 57 -4.94 -16.83 12.68
N PHE A 58 -5.27 -15.58 13.02
CA PHE A 58 -5.75 -14.61 12.03
C PHE A 58 -4.66 -14.25 11.01
N ILE A 59 -3.43 -14.04 11.47
CA ILE A 59 -2.28 -13.75 10.60
C ILE A 59 -1.93 -14.94 9.72
N ASP A 60 -1.98 -16.16 10.26
CA ASP A 60 -1.74 -17.39 9.48
C ASP A 60 -2.82 -17.60 8.41
N ALA A 61 -4.09 -17.37 8.76
CA ALA A 61 -5.20 -17.42 7.82
C ALA A 61 -5.06 -16.36 6.71
N MET A 62 -4.58 -15.17 7.04
CA MET A 62 -4.31 -14.10 6.07
C MET A 62 -3.18 -14.50 5.11
N ALA A 63 -2.07 -15.05 5.62
CA ALA A 63 -0.97 -15.54 4.78
C ALA A 63 -1.43 -16.64 3.82
N GLN A 64 -2.20 -17.63 4.31
CA GLN A 64 -2.79 -18.68 3.47
C GLN A 64 -3.76 -18.13 2.42
N THR A 65 -4.52 -17.08 2.77
CA THR A 65 -5.44 -16.43 1.82
C THR A 65 -4.66 -15.67 0.74
N LEU A 66 -3.56 -15.01 1.11
CA LEU A 66 -2.66 -14.35 0.16
C LEU A 66 -2.05 -15.35 -0.83
N ASP A 67 -1.57 -16.50 -0.34
CA ASP A 67 -0.98 -17.54 -1.18
C ASP A 67 -2.02 -18.12 -2.17
N ARG A 68 -3.25 -18.40 -1.72
CA ARG A 68 -4.35 -18.83 -2.59
C ARG A 68 -4.69 -17.77 -3.64
N LEU A 69 -4.83 -16.51 -3.21
CA LEU A 69 -5.07 -15.40 -4.13
C LEU A 69 -3.97 -15.31 -5.20
N ALA A 70 -2.70 -15.40 -4.80
CA ALA A 70 -1.59 -15.35 -5.74
C ALA A 70 -1.70 -16.46 -6.82
N ALA A 71 -2.06 -17.67 -6.42
CA ALA A 71 -2.20 -18.82 -7.34
C ALA A 71 -3.39 -18.67 -8.32
N GLU A 72 -4.42 -17.89 -7.96
CA GLU A 72 -5.63 -17.70 -8.78
C GLU A 72 -5.56 -16.47 -9.69
N LEU A 73 -4.60 -15.55 -9.47
CA LEU A 73 -4.44 -14.34 -10.27
C LEU A 73 -4.04 -14.63 -11.73
N PRO A 74 -4.43 -13.76 -12.69
CA PRO A 74 -3.92 -13.84 -14.07
C PRO A 74 -2.39 -13.84 -14.07
N PRO A 75 -1.73 -14.84 -14.70
CA PRO A 75 -0.29 -15.06 -14.51
C PRO A 75 0.61 -13.96 -15.07
N ALA A 76 0.12 -13.20 -16.05
CA ALA A 76 0.85 -12.08 -16.65
C ALA A 76 0.67 -10.74 -15.89
N LEU A 77 -0.33 -10.67 -15.00
CA LEU A 77 -0.62 -9.46 -14.23
C LEU A 77 0.25 -9.40 -12.97
N THR A 78 0.88 -8.27 -12.74
CA THR A 78 1.53 -7.95 -11.47
C THR A 78 0.50 -7.28 -10.56
N VAL A 79 0.33 -7.78 -9.33
CA VAL A 79 -0.67 -7.23 -8.39
C VAL A 79 0.01 -6.84 -7.08
N LEU A 80 -0.23 -5.61 -6.63
CA LEU A 80 0.17 -5.11 -5.31
C LEU A 80 -1.01 -5.23 -4.34
N VAL A 81 -0.84 -6.03 -3.27
CA VAL A 81 -1.91 -6.35 -2.31
C VAL A 81 -1.50 -5.96 -0.90
N GLY A 82 -2.28 -5.06 -0.26
CA GLY A 82 -2.08 -4.67 1.14
C GLY A 82 -2.53 -5.76 2.12
N PHE A 83 -1.67 -6.11 3.09
CA PHE A 83 -1.94 -7.13 4.11
C PHE A 83 -1.09 -6.92 5.37
N ALA A 84 -1.39 -7.61 6.47
CA ALA A 84 -0.52 -7.64 7.65
C ALA A 84 0.38 -8.87 7.61
N ALA A 85 1.69 -8.66 7.65
CA ALA A 85 2.70 -9.71 7.63
C ALA A 85 3.24 -9.98 9.05
N ALA A 86 3.58 -11.24 9.35
CA ALA A 86 4.31 -11.56 10.57
C ALA A 86 5.74 -11.00 10.54
N ASN A 87 6.23 -10.49 11.68
CA ASN A 87 7.62 -10.12 11.87
C ASN A 87 8.38 -11.31 12.51
N PRO A 88 9.11 -12.10 11.71
CA PRO A 88 9.80 -13.29 12.23
C PRO A 88 10.93 -12.96 13.22
N LYS A 89 11.42 -11.73 13.22
CA LYS A 89 12.51 -11.27 14.07
C LYS A 89 12.03 -10.63 15.38
N ALA A 90 10.75 -10.39 15.55
CA ALA A 90 10.18 -9.65 16.68
C ALA A 90 10.67 -10.17 18.03
N ARG A 91 10.67 -11.50 18.23
CA ARG A 91 11.11 -12.15 19.48
C ARG A 91 12.59 -11.95 19.79
N TYR A 92 13.42 -11.77 18.77
CA TYR A 92 14.87 -11.61 18.93
C TYR A 92 15.29 -10.17 19.13
N HIS A 93 14.50 -9.22 18.60
CA HIS A 93 14.83 -7.79 18.59
C HIS A 93 13.97 -6.96 19.55
N GLY A 94 12.96 -7.56 20.19
CA GLY A 94 12.02 -6.82 21.05
C GLY A 94 11.09 -5.88 20.27
N GLU A 95 10.88 -6.19 19.00
CA GLU A 95 10.01 -5.42 18.09
C GLU A 95 8.55 -5.89 18.16
N LYS A 96 7.65 -5.13 17.54
CA LYS A 96 6.26 -5.55 17.34
C LYS A 96 6.19 -6.80 16.45
N PRO A 97 5.19 -7.68 16.68
CA PRO A 97 5.12 -8.97 16.00
C PRO A 97 4.67 -8.91 14.54
N LEU A 98 4.21 -7.76 14.07
CA LEU A 98 3.62 -7.61 12.74
C LEU A 98 4.22 -6.43 11.98
N PHE A 99 4.05 -6.45 10.65
CA PHE A 99 4.27 -5.34 9.74
C PHE A 99 2.98 -5.01 8.97
N ASN A 100 2.67 -3.74 8.78
CA ASN A 100 1.74 -3.29 7.74
C ASN A 100 2.48 -3.37 6.40
N SER A 101 1.98 -4.17 5.46
CA SER A 101 2.77 -4.63 4.32
C SER A 101 2.00 -4.59 3.00
N THR A 102 2.76 -4.57 1.92
CA THR A 102 2.30 -4.79 0.56
C THR A 102 3.02 -6.00 -0.03
N ALA A 103 2.27 -6.97 -0.54
CA ALA A 103 2.80 -8.09 -1.30
C ALA A 103 2.81 -7.77 -2.80
N LEU A 104 3.90 -8.09 -3.48
CA LEU A 104 4.01 -8.16 -4.93
C LEU A 104 3.68 -9.59 -5.37
N LEU A 105 2.55 -9.77 -6.04
CA LEU A 105 2.08 -11.05 -6.56
C LEU A 105 2.28 -11.10 -8.07
N GLN A 106 2.93 -12.15 -8.57
CA GLN A 106 3.13 -12.37 -10.00
C GLN A 106 3.44 -13.85 -10.28
N GLY A 107 2.94 -14.39 -11.39
CA GLY A 107 3.23 -15.75 -11.80
C GLY A 107 2.78 -16.81 -10.80
N GLY A 108 1.67 -16.57 -10.09
CA GLY A 108 1.10 -17.50 -9.11
C GLY A 108 1.76 -17.50 -7.74
N GLN A 109 2.64 -16.55 -7.43
CA GLN A 109 3.44 -16.54 -6.21
C GLN A 109 3.60 -15.13 -5.63
N VAL A 110 3.90 -15.06 -4.33
CA VAL A 110 4.40 -13.85 -3.66
C VAL A 110 5.88 -13.70 -4.04
N GLN A 111 6.19 -12.68 -4.83
CA GLN A 111 7.56 -12.41 -5.31
C GLN A 111 8.37 -11.61 -4.30
N GLN A 112 7.72 -10.62 -3.66
CA GLN A 112 8.37 -9.69 -2.73
C GLN A 112 7.34 -9.13 -1.75
N VAL A 113 7.79 -8.72 -0.56
CA VAL A 113 6.98 -8.04 0.45
C VAL A 113 7.68 -6.75 0.86
N PHE A 114 6.92 -5.66 0.88
CA PHE A 114 7.34 -4.33 1.32
C PHE A 114 6.64 -3.98 2.62
N HIS A 115 7.31 -3.25 3.50
CA HIS A 115 6.77 -2.87 4.80
C HIS A 115 6.65 -1.36 4.95
N LYS A 116 5.55 -0.91 5.53
CA LYS A 116 5.32 0.50 5.88
C LYS A 116 6.41 1.00 6.81
N GLN A 117 6.97 2.17 6.52
CA GLN A 117 8.07 2.74 7.28
C GLN A 117 7.60 3.73 8.35
N LEU A 118 6.57 4.51 8.07
CA LEU A 118 6.05 5.54 8.96
C LEU A 118 4.71 5.08 9.56
N LEU A 119 4.67 4.95 10.88
CA LEU A 119 3.51 4.45 11.62
C LEU A 119 2.82 5.61 12.35
N PRO A 120 1.64 6.06 11.91
CA PRO A 120 0.93 7.15 12.57
C PRO A 120 0.35 6.71 13.93
N THR A 121 0.46 7.62 14.91
CA THR A 121 -0.05 7.45 16.29
C THR A 121 -0.86 8.66 16.76
N TYR A 122 -1.39 9.44 15.83
CA TYR A 122 -2.16 10.64 16.07
C TYR A 122 -3.58 10.51 15.53
N ASP A 123 -4.50 11.36 15.99
CA ASP A 123 -5.92 11.39 15.61
C ASP A 123 -6.56 9.99 15.81
N VAL A 124 -7.02 9.35 14.75
CA VAL A 124 -7.68 8.03 14.76
C VAL A 124 -6.70 6.86 14.64
N PHE A 125 -5.40 7.13 14.48
CA PHE A 125 -4.38 6.13 14.21
C PHE A 125 -3.68 5.65 15.49
N ASP A 126 -3.45 4.34 15.57
CA ASP A 126 -2.68 3.68 16.63
C ASP A 126 -1.87 2.51 16.05
N GLU A 127 -1.15 2.77 14.95
CA GLU A 127 -0.46 1.70 14.22
C GLU A 127 0.75 1.12 14.96
N ASP A 128 1.48 1.96 15.72
CA ASP A 128 2.61 1.49 16.53
C ASP A 128 2.20 0.50 17.63
N ARG A 129 0.91 0.43 17.97
CA ARG A 129 0.39 -0.60 18.88
C ARG A 129 0.62 -2.02 18.34
N TYR A 130 0.53 -2.21 17.02
CA TYR A 130 0.50 -3.52 16.37
C TYR A 130 1.72 -3.80 15.51
N PHE A 131 2.24 -2.78 14.82
CA PHE A 131 3.21 -2.92 13.76
C PHE A 131 4.60 -2.42 14.16
N ALA A 132 5.63 -3.09 13.63
CA ALA A 132 6.99 -2.57 13.59
C ALA A 132 7.18 -1.72 12.31
N PRO A 133 8.00 -0.66 12.36
CA PRO A 133 8.36 0.08 11.15
C PRO A 133 9.21 -0.78 10.21
N GLY A 134 8.95 -0.66 8.91
CA GLY A 134 9.78 -1.24 7.86
C GLY A 134 11.13 -0.56 7.77
N HIS A 135 12.13 -1.29 7.27
CA HIS A 135 13.48 -0.78 7.08
C HIS A 135 13.93 -0.94 5.63
N GLY A 136 14.60 0.07 5.13
CA GLY A 136 15.18 0.08 3.79
C GLY A 136 14.20 0.39 2.68
N PRO A 137 14.73 0.48 1.47
CA PRO A 137 13.98 0.86 0.30
C PRO A 137 13.00 -0.23 -0.13
N SER A 138 11.89 0.22 -0.64
CA SER A 138 10.79 -0.64 -1.10
C SER A 138 10.60 -0.42 -2.59
N SER A 139 11.37 -1.11 -3.44
CA SER A 139 11.24 -1.01 -4.89
C SER A 139 11.34 -2.36 -5.59
N PHE A 140 10.76 -2.45 -6.78
CA PHE A 140 10.87 -3.59 -7.68
C PHE A 140 11.00 -3.12 -9.12
N THR A 141 11.39 -4.02 -10.03
CA THR A 141 11.62 -3.68 -11.44
C THR A 141 10.76 -4.56 -12.34
N LEU A 142 10.12 -3.94 -13.33
CA LEU A 142 9.37 -4.64 -14.38
C LEU A 142 9.98 -4.37 -15.76
N PRO A 143 10.00 -5.36 -16.67
CA PRO A 143 10.37 -5.15 -18.07
C PRO A 143 9.43 -4.16 -18.75
N TRP A 144 9.98 -3.25 -19.56
CA TRP A 144 9.20 -2.30 -20.35
C TRP A 144 9.85 -2.04 -21.72
N GLY A 145 9.37 -2.74 -22.74
CA GLY A 145 10.02 -2.75 -24.06
C GLY A 145 11.46 -3.28 -23.94
N ASP A 146 12.40 -2.56 -24.50
CA ASP A 146 13.85 -2.87 -24.44
C ASP A 146 14.53 -2.34 -23.17
N SER A 147 13.77 -1.76 -22.24
CA SER A 147 14.23 -1.21 -20.96
C SER A 147 13.49 -1.85 -19.77
N SER A 148 13.69 -1.27 -18.60
CA SER A 148 12.97 -1.65 -17.38
C SER A 148 12.44 -0.41 -16.65
N LEU A 149 11.36 -0.57 -15.92
CA LEU A 149 10.76 0.45 -15.07
C LEU A 149 10.98 0.05 -13.60
N ARG A 150 11.69 0.88 -12.85
CA ARG A 150 11.89 0.70 -11.42
C ARG A 150 10.80 1.43 -10.65
N ILE A 151 10.02 0.71 -9.85
CA ILE A 151 8.83 1.19 -9.18
C ILE A 151 9.07 1.18 -7.67
N GLY A 152 8.92 2.34 -7.04
CA GLY A 152 8.91 2.47 -5.59
C GLY A 152 7.54 2.16 -5.02
N VAL A 153 7.49 1.47 -3.89
CA VAL A 153 6.26 1.14 -3.15
C VAL A 153 6.27 1.82 -1.80
N THR A 154 5.21 2.53 -1.49
CA THR A 154 4.98 3.20 -0.21
C THR A 154 3.59 2.88 0.30
N ILE A 155 3.36 3.01 1.60
CA ILE A 155 2.08 2.71 2.23
C ILE A 155 1.64 3.93 3.04
N CYS A 156 0.52 4.52 2.63
CA CYS A 156 -0.22 5.59 3.31
C CYS A 156 0.69 6.70 3.88
N GLU A 157 1.00 6.66 5.17
CA GLU A 157 1.78 7.67 5.92
C GLU A 157 3.16 7.92 5.34
N ASP A 158 3.74 6.98 4.61
CA ASP A 158 5.06 7.14 3.98
C ASP A 158 5.14 8.33 3.01
N LEU A 159 3.99 8.85 2.53
CA LEU A 159 3.89 10.07 1.72
C LEU A 159 3.78 11.38 2.52
N TRP A 160 3.51 11.33 3.83
CA TRP A 160 3.09 12.50 4.60
C TRP A 160 4.22 13.24 5.31
N ASN A 161 5.48 12.93 5.03
CA ASN A 161 6.64 13.50 5.74
C ASN A 161 7.53 14.40 4.86
N ASP A 162 6.93 15.16 3.95
CA ASP A 162 7.63 16.14 3.11
C ASP A 162 7.77 17.47 3.84
N GLU A 163 8.99 17.83 4.26
CA GLU A 163 9.27 19.02 5.03
C GLU A 163 9.04 20.34 4.27
N GLU A 164 9.16 20.32 2.93
CA GLU A 164 8.88 21.52 2.13
C GLU A 164 7.37 21.80 2.05
N PHE A 165 6.55 20.76 2.01
CA PHE A 165 5.11 20.90 1.99
C PHE A 165 4.55 21.25 3.37
N TRP A 166 5.03 20.58 4.43
CA TRP A 166 4.49 20.72 5.79
C TRP A 166 5.19 21.78 6.64
N GLY A 167 6.32 22.34 6.17
CA GLY A 167 7.16 23.27 6.95
C GLY A 167 7.98 22.59 8.04
N GLY A 168 8.02 21.27 8.08
CA GLY A 168 8.76 20.46 9.03
C GLY A 168 8.52 18.97 8.85
N ARG A 169 9.28 18.14 9.55
CA ARG A 169 9.17 16.68 9.54
C ARG A 169 8.51 16.17 10.81
N SER A 170 7.59 15.22 10.68
CA SER A 170 7.03 14.45 11.80
C SER A 170 7.85 13.19 12.11
N TYR A 171 8.63 12.70 11.14
CA TYR A 171 9.46 11.50 11.24
C TYR A 171 10.89 11.78 10.76
N PRO A 172 11.90 11.02 11.22
CA PRO A 172 13.31 11.23 10.86
C PRO A 172 13.62 11.03 9.37
N ARG A 173 12.83 10.17 8.67
CA ARG A 173 13.05 9.79 7.27
C ARG A 173 11.93 10.29 6.37
N ASN A 174 12.26 10.53 5.10
CA ASN A 174 11.29 10.76 4.03
C ASN A 174 11.39 9.61 3.01
N PRO A 175 10.48 8.61 3.07
CA PRO A 175 10.56 7.42 2.21
C PRO A 175 10.53 7.74 0.71
N ILE A 176 9.88 8.84 0.31
CA ILE A 176 9.86 9.26 -1.11
C ILE A 176 11.24 9.75 -1.54
N ALA A 177 11.90 10.58 -0.72
CA ALA A 177 13.24 11.05 -1.01
C ALA A 177 14.23 9.87 -1.15
N ASP A 178 14.17 8.91 -0.20
CA ASP A 178 15.00 7.70 -0.22
C ASP A 178 14.82 6.90 -1.52
N LEU A 179 13.55 6.69 -1.96
CA LEU A 179 13.24 5.98 -3.20
C LEU A 179 13.75 6.72 -4.45
N VAL A 180 13.60 8.04 -4.48
CA VAL A 180 14.08 8.85 -5.62
C VAL A 180 15.60 8.87 -5.70
N GLU A 181 16.32 8.89 -4.57
CA GLU A 181 17.78 8.73 -4.54
C GLU A 181 18.22 7.37 -5.09
N GLU A 182 17.39 6.32 -4.93
CA GLU A 182 17.63 5.01 -5.54
C GLU A 182 17.31 4.94 -7.03
N GLY A 183 16.76 6.00 -7.61
CA GLY A 183 16.47 6.11 -9.02
C GLY A 183 15.20 5.38 -9.45
N VAL A 184 14.10 5.45 -8.67
CA VAL A 184 12.79 4.95 -9.11
C VAL A 184 12.20 5.86 -10.18
N ASP A 185 11.49 5.25 -11.13
CA ASP A 185 10.82 5.95 -12.25
C ASP A 185 9.38 6.34 -11.91
N LEU A 186 8.77 5.67 -10.94
CA LEU A 186 7.39 5.83 -10.48
C LEU A 186 7.29 5.45 -9.01
N VAL A 187 6.52 6.18 -8.23
CA VAL A 187 6.11 5.79 -6.88
C VAL A 187 4.65 5.36 -6.89
N ILE A 188 4.35 4.21 -6.29
CA ILE A 188 3.01 3.71 -6.02
C ILE A 188 2.78 3.80 -4.51
N ASN A 189 1.62 4.33 -4.13
CA ASN A 189 1.20 4.38 -2.73
C ASN A 189 -0.15 3.68 -2.54
N LEU A 190 -0.19 2.74 -1.59
CA LEU A 190 -1.40 2.07 -1.15
C LEU A 190 -1.88 2.71 0.14
N SER A 191 -3.10 3.24 0.15
CA SER A 191 -3.63 3.98 1.30
C SER A 191 -5.00 3.48 1.76
N ALA A 192 -5.26 3.73 3.04
CA ALA A 192 -6.56 3.74 3.68
C ALA A 192 -6.68 5.04 4.50
N SER A 193 -6.64 6.18 3.80
CA SER A 193 -6.67 7.52 4.39
C SER A 193 -8.11 7.93 4.68
N PRO A 194 -8.52 8.10 5.97
CA PRO A 194 -9.87 8.47 6.33
C PRO A 194 -10.26 9.85 5.80
N TYR A 195 -11.53 10.00 5.51
CA TYR A 195 -12.13 11.27 5.12
C TYR A 195 -12.17 12.26 6.29
N SER A 196 -11.82 13.49 6.02
CA SER A 196 -12.22 14.66 6.79
C SER A 196 -12.49 15.82 5.83
N VAL A 197 -13.18 16.85 6.31
CA VAL A 197 -13.50 18.02 5.48
C VAL A 197 -12.24 18.64 4.90
N ASN A 198 -12.23 18.87 3.59
CA ASN A 198 -11.10 19.39 2.79
C ASN A 198 -9.88 18.45 2.65
N LYS A 199 -9.89 17.25 3.22
CA LYS A 199 -8.72 16.35 3.16
C LYS A 199 -8.43 15.85 1.75
N ALA A 200 -9.45 15.68 0.90
CA ALA A 200 -9.25 15.30 -0.50
C ALA A 200 -8.44 16.34 -1.28
N GLN A 201 -8.75 17.63 -1.09
CA GLN A 201 -8.00 18.73 -1.71
C GLN A 201 -6.57 18.82 -1.16
N LEU A 202 -6.41 18.64 0.16
CA LEU A 202 -5.10 18.63 0.80
C LEU A 202 -4.23 17.47 0.28
N ARG A 203 -4.79 16.26 0.15
CA ARG A 203 -4.11 15.11 -0.46
C ARG A 203 -3.67 15.39 -1.89
N ALA A 204 -4.57 15.94 -2.71
CA ALA A 204 -4.26 16.28 -4.10
C ALA A 204 -3.11 17.31 -4.18
N ALA A 205 -3.13 18.35 -3.34
CA ALA A 205 -2.07 19.35 -3.28
C ALA A 205 -0.72 18.76 -2.84
N MET A 206 -0.72 17.91 -1.81
CA MET A 206 0.48 17.20 -1.32
C MET A 206 1.07 16.28 -2.39
N LEU A 207 0.25 15.46 -3.05
CA LEU A 207 0.69 14.54 -4.09
C LEU A 207 1.24 15.29 -5.31
N ALA A 208 0.59 16.37 -5.73
CA ALA A 208 1.07 17.22 -6.81
C ALA A 208 2.42 17.86 -6.47
N HIS A 209 2.56 18.39 -5.24
CA HIS A 209 3.82 18.96 -4.74
C HIS A 209 4.94 17.91 -4.76
N SER A 210 4.71 16.74 -4.16
CA SER A 210 5.71 15.67 -4.10
C SER A 210 6.12 15.19 -5.49
N ALA A 211 5.16 14.99 -6.42
CA ALA A 211 5.47 14.57 -7.79
C ALA A 211 6.33 15.62 -8.53
N ALA A 212 6.04 16.91 -8.35
CA ALA A 212 6.81 17.99 -8.96
C ALA A 212 8.19 18.16 -8.31
N ARG A 213 8.26 18.20 -6.96
CA ARG A 213 9.52 18.34 -6.19
C ARG A 213 10.52 17.25 -6.54
N PHE A 214 10.08 16.01 -6.49
CA PHE A 214 10.92 14.85 -6.73
C PHE A 214 11.03 14.46 -8.21
N ARG A 215 10.32 15.15 -9.10
CA ARG A 215 10.26 14.85 -10.55
C ARG A 215 9.94 13.38 -10.83
N CYS A 216 9.15 12.78 -9.96
CA CYS A 216 8.77 11.38 -10.02
C CYS A 216 7.23 11.28 -10.08
N PRO A 217 6.64 10.57 -11.05
CA PRO A 217 5.20 10.33 -11.05
C PRO A 217 4.77 9.58 -9.81
N ILE A 218 3.55 9.86 -9.32
CA ILE A 218 2.97 9.18 -8.15
C ILE A 218 1.61 8.62 -8.54
N LEU A 219 1.40 7.33 -8.25
CA LEU A 219 0.12 6.64 -8.34
C LEU A 219 -0.39 6.36 -6.92
N TYR A 220 -1.53 6.94 -6.58
CA TYR A 220 -2.13 6.86 -5.25
C TYR A 220 -3.44 6.08 -5.29
N ALA A 221 -3.51 4.95 -4.60
CA ALA A 221 -4.69 4.13 -4.45
C ALA A 221 -5.26 4.27 -3.03
N ASN A 222 -6.51 4.71 -2.90
CA ASN A 222 -7.14 4.89 -1.60
C ASN A 222 -8.39 4.03 -1.44
N GLN A 223 -8.61 3.50 -0.23
CA GLN A 223 -9.80 2.75 0.14
C GLN A 223 -11.07 3.60 0.03
N VAL A 224 -12.18 2.97 -0.30
CA VAL A 224 -13.53 3.55 -0.23
C VAL A 224 -14.38 2.77 0.77
N GLY A 225 -15.41 3.39 1.34
CA GLY A 225 -16.35 2.74 2.26
C GLY A 225 -16.36 3.37 3.64
N ALA A 226 -16.84 2.61 4.61
CA ALA A 226 -16.89 3.06 6.00
C ALA A 226 -16.74 1.86 6.95
N ASN A 227 -16.15 2.11 8.12
CA ASN A 227 -16.06 1.16 9.22
C ASN A 227 -16.01 1.90 10.55
N ASP A 228 -16.83 1.50 11.49
CA ASP A 228 -17.05 2.19 12.77
C ASP A 228 -17.33 3.69 12.54
N ASP A 229 -16.51 4.56 13.10
CA ASP A 229 -16.54 6.02 13.00
C ASP A 229 -15.68 6.59 11.87
N LEU A 230 -15.09 5.73 11.03
CA LEU A 230 -14.25 6.14 9.89
C LEU A 230 -15.00 6.01 8.56
N ILE A 231 -14.85 7.02 7.73
CA ILE A 231 -15.30 7.02 6.33
C ILE A 231 -14.06 7.15 5.44
N PHE A 232 -14.05 6.41 4.34
CA PHE A 232 -13.00 6.45 3.33
C PHE A 232 -13.62 6.92 2.01
N ASP A 233 -13.13 8.05 1.50
CA ASP A 233 -13.70 8.72 0.33
C ASP A 233 -13.14 8.22 -1.01
N GLY A 234 -12.24 7.22 -0.98
CA GLY A 234 -11.54 6.80 -2.19
C GLY A 234 -10.69 7.95 -2.72
N THR A 235 -11.12 8.56 -3.84
CA THR A 235 -10.37 9.65 -4.49
C THR A 235 -8.94 9.22 -4.80
N SER A 236 -8.81 8.04 -5.44
CA SER A 236 -7.52 7.58 -5.97
C SER A 236 -7.05 8.49 -7.10
N MET A 237 -5.76 8.76 -7.20
CA MET A 237 -5.20 9.80 -8.07
C MET A 237 -3.91 9.36 -8.72
N ALA A 238 -3.56 10.01 -9.83
CA ALA A 238 -2.24 9.89 -10.47
C ALA A 238 -1.72 11.27 -10.81
N PHE A 239 -0.47 11.52 -10.49
CA PHE A 239 0.23 12.76 -10.81
C PHE A 239 1.47 12.45 -11.64
N ASN A 240 1.69 13.23 -12.69
CA ASN A 240 2.92 13.19 -13.43
C ASN A 240 3.97 14.15 -12.80
N ARG A 241 5.17 14.18 -13.36
CA ARG A 241 6.30 15.00 -12.88
C ARG A 241 6.23 16.51 -13.29
N GLN A 242 5.07 16.96 -13.81
CA GLN A 242 4.86 18.34 -14.25
C GLN A 242 3.94 19.07 -13.30
#